data_783816be1239fb21ad7fb611a399ac48
#
_entry.id   783816be1239fb21ad7fb611a399ac48
#
_cell.length_a   1.000
_cell.length_b   1.000
_cell.length_c   1.000
_cell.angle_alpha   90.00
_cell.angle_beta   90.00
_cell.angle_gamma   90.00
#
_symmetry.space_group_name_H-M   'P 1'
#
loop_
_entity.id
_entity.type
_entity.pdbx_description
1 polymer ?
#
loop_
_entity_poly.entity_id
_entity_poly.type
_entity_poly.pdbx_seq_one_letter_code
_entity_poly.pdbx_strand_id
1 'polypeptide(L)'
;MSDVPANQLFDAYFTAAPMRAVFSDRGRLQGMLDFEAALARAEARTGVVPATAVAPIESACRAELYDPLALAEAVATAGNSAIPLVKALGRQVAAGDAEAERYVHLGATSQDAMDSGLVLQLRRALALLEQDLQRLAEVLADQAERHADTPLAGRTWLQHATPVTLGMKLAGLLGALTRHRQRLRELRPRLLVLQFGGASGTLAALGEQALPVAAALAEELGLALPEQPWHTQRDRLVEFASVLGLVAGSLGKFGRDVSLLMQTEAGEVFEPAGAGRGGSSTMPHKRNPVSSAVLIAAATRAPGLVSTLFAAMPQEHERSLGLWHAEWETLPELCCLVSGALQQAIGLLEGLEVDAQRMRRNLGLTHGLVLAEAVSIALARRIGREAAHHLVEQCCRRAVEQRRELRAVLGEEARVSAELSGDELDRLLDPAHYLGQARAWVERALAEHHALGFAPHPA
;
A
#
# COMPACT_ATOMS: atom_id res chain seq x y z
N MET A 1 23.97 23.35 -11.62
CA MET A 1 22.91 22.66 -10.82
C MET A 1 21.62 23.37 -11.19
N SER A 2 20.69 22.67 -11.84
CA SER A 2 19.40 23.27 -12.24
C SER A 2 18.57 23.46 -10.98
N ASP A 3 18.15 24.71 -10.71
CA ASP A 3 17.12 25.03 -9.72
C ASP A 3 15.75 24.51 -10.21
N VAL A 4 15.63 23.18 -10.38
CA VAL A 4 14.35 22.59 -10.66
C VAL A 4 13.55 22.62 -9.36
N PRO A 5 12.39 23.28 -9.31
CA PRO A 5 11.50 23.23 -8.16
C PRO A 5 11.06 21.79 -7.96
N ALA A 6 11.72 21.08 -7.06
CA ALA A 6 11.33 19.73 -6.67
C ALA A 6 11.09 19.73 -5.17
N ASN A 7 10.10 18.96 -4.72
CA ASN A 7 9.77 18.83 -3.31
C ASN A 7 10.74 17.89 -2.58
N GLN A 8 12.04 17.99 -2.90
CA GLN A 8 13.08 17.04 -2.49
C GLN A 8 13.16 16.82 -0.96
N LEU A 9 12.90 17.88 -0.18
CA LEU A 9 12.92 17.78 1.29
C LEU A 9 11.88 16.82 1.82
N PHE A 10 10.66 16.81 1.24
CA PHE A 10 9.57 15.98 1.69
C PHE A 10 9.47 14.66 0.91
N ASP A 11 9.90 14.64 -0.34
CA ASP A 11 9.89 13.42 -1.15
C ASP A 11 10.75 12.31 -0.53
N ALA A 12 11.91 12.66 0.04
CA ALA A 12 12.77 11.71 0.74
C ALA A 12 12.10 11.11 2.00
N TYR A 13 11.15 11.81 2.60
CA TYR A 13 10.44 11.39 3.82
C TYR A 13 9.17 10.58 3.52
N PHE A 14 8.39 11.02 2.52
CA PHE A 14 7.07 10.45 2.22
C PHE A 14 7.05 9.43 1.09
N THR A 15 8.10 9.32 0.29
CA THR A 15 8.12 8.50 -0.92
C THR A 15 9.39 7.65 -1.00
N ALA A 16 9.36 6.58 -1.81
CA ALA A 16 10.52 5.72 -2.04
C ALA A 16 11.24 6.10 -3.34
N ALA A 17 12.59 6.15 -3.30
CA ALA A 17 13.41 6.54 -4.46
C ALA A 17 13.19 5.66 -5.71
N PRO A 18 13.06 4.32 -5.62
CA PRO A 18 12.77 3.50 -6.80
C PRO A 18 11.45 3.86 -7.46
N MET A 19 10.39 4.14 -6.66
CA MET A 19 9.09 4.52 -7.22
C MET A 19 9.11 5.91 -7.85
N ARG A 20 9.82 6.88 -7.23
CA ARG A 20 10.03 8.20 -7.85
C ARG A 20 10.76 8.10 -9.20
N ALA A 21 11.72 7.17 -9.32
CA ALA A 21 12.43 6.95 -10.59
C ALA A 21 11.48 6.45 -11.69
N VAL A 22 10.53 5.58 -11.35
CA VAL A 22 9.51 5.10 -12.30
C VAL A 22 8.69 6.26 -12.86
N PHE A 23 8.25 7.20 -12.02
CA PHE A 23 7.37 8.31 -12.41
C PHE A 23 8.11 9.64 -12.60
N SER A 24 9.45 9.62 -12.70
CA SER A 24 10.24 10.78 -13.09
C SER A 24 9.94 11.18 -14.56
N ASP A 25 10.30 12.41 -14.95
CA ASP A 25 10.18 12.85 -16.34
C ASP A 25 10.89 11.89 -17.29
N ARG A 26 12.12 11.44 -16.92
CA ARG A 26 12.83 10.41 -17.69
C ARG A 26 12.04 9.11 -17.79
N GLY A 27 11.44 8.65 -16.70
CA GLY A 27 10.61 7.43 -16.69
C GLY A 27 9.36 7.57 -17.58
N ARG A 28 8.71 8.74 -17.56
CA ARG A 28 7.56 9.05 -18.43
C ARG A 28 7.97 9.12 -19.91
N LEU A 29 9.07 9.81 -20.22
CA LEU A 29 9.59 9.87 -21.58
C LEU A 29 9.95 8.47 -22.08
N GLN A 30 10.65 7.67 -21.28
CA GLN A 30 11.05 6.32 -21.68
C GLN A 30 9.81 5.42 -21.91
N GLY A 31 8.78 5.51 -21.09
CA GLY A 31 7.54 4.74 -21.29
C GLY A 31 6.88 5.03 -22.65
N MET A 32 6.81 6.30 -23.05
CA MET A 32 6.30 6.69 -24.38
C MET A 32 7.25 6.24 -25.51
N LEU A 33 8.56 6.37 -25.32
CA LEU A 33 9.56 5.94 -26.30
C LEU A 33 9.60 4.40 -26.47
N ASP A 34 9.39 3.64 -25.39
CA ASP A 34 9.23 2.18 -25.44
C ASP A 34 8.00 1.80 -26.32
N PHE A 35 6.91 2.57 -26.20
CA PHE A 35 5.73 2.41 -27.07
C PHE A 35 6.08 2.70 -28.53
N GLU A 36 6.76 3.80 -28.87
CA GLU A 36 7.13 4.17 -30.23
C GLU A 36 8.06 3.13 -30.89
N ALA A 37 9.06 2.64 -30.16
CA ALA A 37 9.94 1.60 -30.62
C ALA A 37 9.18 0.28 -30.90
N ALA A 38 8.29 -0.12 -30.00
CA ALA A 38 7.47 -1.31 -30.17
C ALA A 38 6.45 -1.16 -31.32
N LEU A 39 5.89 0.04 -31.52
CA LEU A 39 4.99 0.34 -32.62
C LEU A 39 5.71 0.17 -33.96
N ALA A 40 6.91 0.72 -34.13
CA ALA A 40 7.68 0.56 -35.36
C ALA A 40 7.99 -0.93 -35.66
N ARG A 41 8.33 -1.73 -34.63
CA ARG A 41 8.54 -3.19 -34.80
C ARG A 41 7.26 -3.92 -35.19
N ALA A 42 6.13 -3.61 -34.52
CA ALA A 42 4.84 -4.23 -34.81
C ALA A 42 4.36 -3.92 -36.23
N GLU A 43 4.50 -2.69 -36.66
CA GLU A 43 4.13 -2.25 -38.00
C GLU A 43 5.04 -2.88 -39.07
N ALA A 44 6.33 -3.05 -38.80
CA ALA A 44 7.23 -3.75 -39.72
C ALA A 44 6.89 -5.25 -39.85
N ARG A 45 6.54 -5.89 -38.73
CA ARG A 45 6.09 -7.31 -38.72
C ARG A 45 4.83 -7.54 -39.54
N THR A 46 3.97 -6.54 -39.62
CA THR A 46 2.68 -6.61 -40.36
C THR A 46 2.77 -6.03 -41.78
N GLY A 47 3.95 -5.52 -42.14
CA GLY A 47 4.18 -4.98 -43.50
C GLY A 47 3.64 -3.58 -43.73
N VAL A 48 3.23 -2.85 -42.67
CA VAL A 48 2.79 -1.47 -42.74
C VAL A 48 3.98 -0.51 -42.94
N VAL A 49 5.09 -0.84 -42.30
CA VAL A 49 6.35 -0.06 -42.31
C VAL A 49 7.47 -0.91 -42.86
N PRO A 50 8.39 -0.39 -43.69
CA PRO A 50 9.56 -1.15 -44.13
C PRO A 50 10.47 -1.51 -42.96
N ALA A 51 10.98 -2.72 -42.91
CA ALA A 51 11.86 -3.23 -41.84
C ALA A 51 13.11 -2.35 -41.63
N THR A 52 13.57 -1.65 -42.70
CA THR A 52 14.71 -0.75 -42.66
C THR A 52 14.45 0.49 -41.78
N ALA A 53 13.20 0.91 -41.55
CA ALA A 53 12.86 2.06 -40.72
C ALA A 53 12.96 1.73 -39.21
N VAL A 54 12.91 0.45 -38.80
CA VAL A 54 12.86 0.06 -37.38
C VAL A 54 14.11 0.48 -36.63
N ALA A 55 15.29 0.11 -37.11
CA ALA A 55 16.53 0.38 -36.39
C ALA A 55 16.84 1.88 -36.19
N PRO A 56 16.63 2.76 -37.19
CA PRO A 56 16.74 4.21 -36.99
C PRO A 56 15.77 4.75 -35.91
N ILE A 57 14.49 4.34 -35.93
CA ILE A 57 13.48 4.76 -34.95
C ILE A 57 13.88 4.26 -33.56
N GLU A 58 14.15 2.97 -33.42
CA GLU A 58 14.50 2.34 -32.14
C GLU A 58 15.76 2.95 -31.51
N SER A 59 16.78 3.24 -32.29
CA SER A 59 18.01 3.86 -31.81
C SER A 59 17.78 5.28 -31.19
N ALA A 60 16.76 5.97 -31.66
CA ALA A 60 16.35 7.28 -31.14
C ALA A 60 15.39 7.19 -29.93
N CYS A 61 14.81 6.00 -29.66
CA CYS A 61 13.84 5.81 -28.56
C CYS A 61 14.51 5.63 -27.18
N ARG A 62 15.41 6.52 -26.82
CA ARG A 62 16.11 6.55 -25.52
C ARG A 62 15.95 7.90 -24.85
N ALA A 63 15.39 7.93 -23.65
CA ALA A 63 15.08 9.17 -22.92
C ALA A 63 16.29 10.08 -22.66
N GLU A 64 17.51 9.50 -22.63
CA GLU A 64 18.75 10.25 -22.47
C GLU A 64 19.07 11.23 -23.62
N LEU A 65 18.47 11.02 -24.77
CA LEU A 65 18.66 11.86 -25.96
C LEU A 65 17.81 13.15 -25.93
N TYR A 66 16.93 13.29 -24.95
CA TYR A 66 15.96 14.39 -24.88
C TYR A 66 16.17 15.20 -23.60
N ASP A 67 16.12 16.53 -23.73
CA ASP A 67 16.15 17.45 -22.60
C ASP A 67 14.72 17.60 -22.02
N PRO A 68 14.47 17.13 -20.79
CA PRO A 68 13.13 17.22 -20.18
C PRO A 68 12.67 18.67 -19.97
N LEU A 69 13.59 19.62 -19.73
CA LEU A 69 13.23 21.03 -19.51
C LEU A 69 12.75 21.69 -20.81
N ALA A 70 13.46 21.47 -21.92
CA ALA A 70 13.05 21.97 -23.23
C ALA A 70 11.72 21.34 -23.67
N LEU A 71 11.47 20.06 -23.35
CA LEU A 71 10.19 19.42 -23.61
C LEU A 71 9.07 19.99 -22.73
N ALA A 72 9.33 20.29 -21.46
CA ALA A 72 8.33 20.82 -20.52
C ALA A 72 7.76 22.16 -20.99
N GLU A 73 8.62 23.07 -21.51
CA GLU A 73 8.17 24.33 -22.12
C GLU A 73 7.23 24.09 -23.31
N ALA A 74 7.56 23.11 -24.15
CA ALA A 74 6.74 22.76 -25.31
C ALA A 74 5.43 22.05 -24.89
N VAL A 75 5.43 21.25 -23.83
CA VAL A 75 4.24 20.60 -23.26
C VAL A 75 3.21 21.63 -22.81
N ALA A 76 3.64 22.70 -22.13
CA ALA A 76 2.75 23.78 -21.68
C ALA A 76 1.98 24.43 -22.84
N THR A 77 2.57 24.48 -24.03
CA THR A 77 1.93 25.01 -25.23
C THR A 77 1.09 23.95 -25.97
N ALA A 78 1.59 22.70 -26.02
CA ALA A 78 0.94 21.62 -26.76
C ALA A 78 -0.27 20.97 -26.04
N GLY A 79 -0.32 21.12 -24.70
CA GLY A 79 -1.38 20.55 -23.86
C GLY A 79 -1.22 19.05 -23.55
N ASN A 80 -0.15 18.39 -24.02
CA ASN A 80 0.23 17.03 -23.63
C ASN A 80 1.72 16.77 -23.94
N SER A 81 2.27 15.71 -23.35
CA SER A 81 3.70 15.38 -23.45
C SER A 81 4.08 14.61 -24.73
N ALA A 82 3.15 13.90 -25.37
CA ALA A 82 3.46 13.08 -26.53
C ALA A 82 3.74 13.93 -27.77
N ILE A 83 2.99 15.02 -28.03
CA ILE A 83 3.20 15.87 -29.21
C ILE A 83 4.61 16.44 -29.29
N PRO A 84 5.17 17.09 -28.25
CA PRO A 84 6.53 17.57 -28.28
C PRO A 84 7.57 16.44 -28.40
N LEU A 85 7.34 15.32 -27.70
CA LEU A 85 8.25 14.17 -27.74
C LEU A 85 8.31 13.54 -29.14
N VAL A 86 7.15 13.28 -29.77
CA VAL A 86 7.08 12.69 -31.13
C VAL A 86 7.75 13.59 -32.15
N LYS A 87 7.56 14.93 -32.05
CA LYS A 87 8.28 15.89 -32.90
C LYS A 87 9.80 15.87 -32.66
N ALA A 88 10.24 15.70 -31.44
CA ALA A 88 11.66 15.59 -31.10
C ALA A 88 12.23 14.27 -31.59
N LEU A 89 11.50 13.16 -31.43
CA LEU A 89 11.84 11.83 -31.96
C LEU A 89 11.97 11.88 -33.48
N GLY A 90 11.01 12.45 -34.21
CA GLY A 90 11.09 12.60 -35.66
C GLY A 90 12.33 13.35 -36.11
N ARG A 91 12.67 14.49 -35.46
CA ARG A 91 13.92 15.22 -35.75
C ARG A 91 15.18 14.39 -35.48
N GLN A 92 15.18 13.61 -34.39
CA GLN A 92 16.31 12.75 -34.03
C GLN A 92 16.50 11.63 -35.06
N VAL A 93 15.40 11.00 -35.50
CA VAL A 93 15.41 9.97 -36.55
C VAL A 93 15.85 10.58 -37.89
N ALA A 94 15.28 11.71 -38.30
CA ALA A 94 15.60 12.37 -39.57
C ALA A 94 17.08 12.78 -39.70
N ALA A 95 17.75 13.05 -38.57
CA ALA A 95 19.19 13.38 -38.57
C ALA A 95 20.06 12.17 -39.00
N GLY A 96 19.57 10.94 -38.82
CA GLY A 96 20.23 9.73 -39.26
C GLY A 96 19.63 9.11 -40.53
N ASP A 97 18.31 9.16 -40.66
CA ASP A 97 17.53 8.57 -41.77
C ASP A 97 16.24 9.33 -42.00
N ALA A 98 16.22 10.20 -43.00
CA ALA A 98 15.05 11.02 -43.36
C ALA A 98 13.87 10.22 -43.93
N GLU A 99 14.13 9.03 -44.50
CA GLU A 99 13.02 8.16 -44.95
C GLU A 99 12.34 7.46 -43.77
N ALA A 100 13.10 7.02 -42.77
CA ALA A 100 12.56 6.39 -41.57
C ALA A 100 11.68 7.32 -40.74
N GLU A 101 11.97 8.63 -40.72
CA GLU A 101 11.18 9.64 -40.00
C GLU A 101 9.68 9.63 -40.39
N ARG A 102 9.38 9.34 -41.65
CA ARG A 102 8.00 9.27 -42.16
C ARG A 102 7.12 8.22 -41.45
N TYR A 103 7.72 7.28 -40.78
CA TYR A 103 7.06 6.17 -40.12
C TYR A 103 6.98 6.32 -38.59
N VAL A 104 7.52 7.43 -38.06
CA VAL A 104 7.43 7.71 -36.62
C VAL A 104 5.96 7.98 -36.23
N HIS A 105 5.46 7.27 -35.22
CA HIS A 105 4.11 7.45 -34.66
C HIS A 105 2.98 7.17 -35.68
N LEU A 106 3.22 6.33 -36.67
CA LEU A 106 2.25 6.07 -37.72
C LEU A 106 0.97 5.41 -37.15
N GLY A 107 -0.20 5.91 -37.50
CA GLY A 107 -1.50 5.37 -37.06
C GLY A 107 -1.85 5.56 -35.61
N ALA A 108 -0.91 5.97 -34.74
CA ALA A 108 -1.14 6.22 -33.33
C ALA A 108 -1.69 7.62 -33.04
N THR A 109 -2.11 7.83 -31.80
CA THR A 109 -2.44 9.15 -31.25
C THR A 109 -1.65 9.42 -29.98
N SER A 110 -1.53 10.68 -29.59
CA SER A 110 -0.83 11.09 -28.35
C SER A 110 -1.25 10.28 -27.13
N GLN A 111 -2.55 9.99 -26.97
CA GLN A 111 -3.06 9.24 -25.84
C GLN A 111 -2.61 7.76 -25.86
N ASP A 112 -2.46 7.16 -27.03
CA ASP A 112 -1.94 5.78 -27.15
C ASP A 112 -0.53 5.68 -26.56
N ALA A 113 0.37 6.59 -26.92
CA ALA A 113 1.73 6.63 -26.39
C ALA A 113 1.75 6.96 -24.88
N MET A 114 0.93 7.92 -24.44
CA MET A 114 0.89 8.32 -23.03
C MET A 114 0.28 7.24 -22.14
N ASP A 115 -0.86 6.66 -22.51
CA ASP A 115 -1.54 5.65 -21.71
C ASP A 115 -0.79 4.32 -21.70
N SER A 116 -0.30 3.84 -22.86
CA SER A 116 0.54 2.62 -22.91
C SER A 116 1.88 2.84 -22.21
N GLY A 117 2.50 4.02 -22.36
CA GLY A 117 3.67 4.41 -21.60
C GLY A 117 3.42 4.41 -20.08
N LEU A 118 2.26 4.92 -19.64
CA LEU A 118 1.82 4.83 -18.24
C LEU A 118 1.65 3.37 -17.79
N VAL A 119 1.03 2.51 -18.59
CA VAL A 119 0.88 1.08 -18.26
C VAL A 119 2.22 0.39 -18.09
N LEU A 120 3.23 0.74 -18.90
CA LEU A 120 4.60 0.24 -18.73
C LEU A 120 5.24 0.73 -17.42
N GLN A 121 5.00 1.99 -17.03
CA GLN A 121 5.41 2.50 -15.72
C GLN A 121 4.67 1.78 -14.59
N LEU A 122 3.35 1.54 -14.73
CA LEU A 122 2.54 0.82 -13.74
C LEU A 122 2.99 -0.63 -13.58
N ARG A 123 3.46 -1.30 -14.63
CA ARG A 123 4.06 -2.63 -14.53
C ARG A 123 5.27 -2.63 -13.60
N ARG A 124 6.16 -1.63 -13.73
CA ARG A 124 7.33 -1.47 -12.85
C ARG A 124 6.92 -1.09 -11.42
N ALA A 125 5.95 -0.18 -11.30
CA ALA A 125 5.41 0.22 -10.00
C ALA A 125 4.76 -0.95 -9.26
N LEU A 126 3.97 -1.77 -9.97
CA LEU A 126 3.33 -2.96 -9.41
C LEU A 126 4.36 -3.97 -8.89
N ALA A 127 5.45 -4.20 -9.63
CA ALA A 127 6.53 -5.09 -9.20
C ALA A 127 7.19 -4.60 -7.89
N LEU A 128 7.45 -3.29 -7.76
CA LEU A 128 7.98 -2.69 -6.54
C LEU A 128 7.00 -2.84 -5.37
N LEU A 129 5.71 -2.57 -5.59
CA LEU A 129 4.68 -2.70 -4.56
C LEU A 129 4.50 -4.16 -4.11
N GLU A 130 4.51 -5.12 -5.03
CA GLU A 130 4.43 -6.55 -4.73
C GLU A 130 5.65 -7.01 -3.91
N GLN A 131 6.85 -6.55 -4.24
CA GLN A 131 8.07 -6.83 -3.49
C GLN A 131 8.01 -6.26 -2.07
N ASP A 132 7.62 -5.00 -1.92
CA ASP A 132 7.53 -4.34 -0.62
C ASP A 132 6.45 -4.97 0.26
N LEU A 133 5.27 -5.28 -0.30
CA LEU A 133 4.19 -5.98 0.41
C LEU A 133 4.60 -7.40 0.84
N GLN A 134 5.35 -8.11 0.00
CA GLN A 134 5.91 -9.41 0.35
C GLN A 134 6.86 -9.29 1.53
N ARG A 135 7.85 -8.38 1.46
CA ARG A 135 8.82 -8.15 2.53
C ARG A 135 8.14 -7.77 3.84
N LEU A 136 7.17 -6.85 3.78
CA LEU A 136 6.41 -6.44 4.96
C LEU A 136 5.63 -7.60 5.57
N ALA A 137 5.02 -8.45 4.73
CA ALA A 137 4.25 -9.61 5.19
C ALA A 137 5.16 -10.67 5.85
N GLU A 138 6.37 -10.90 5.33
CA GLU A 138 7.37 -11.80 5.93
C GLU A 138 7.78 -11.31 7.31
N VAL A 139 8.16 -10.03 7.44
CA VAL A 139 8.53 -9.44 8.74
C VAL A 139 7.37 -9.50 9.74
N LEU A 140 6.14 -9.24 9.28
CA LEU A 140 4.96 -9.38 10.14
C LEU A 140 4.69 -10.80 10.59
N ALA A 141 4.90 -11.78 9.70
CA ALA A 141 4.74 -13.20 10.04
C ALA A 141 5.72 -13.60 11.16
N ASP A 142 7.00 -13.24 11.01
CA ASP A 142 8.04 -13.50 12.02
C ASP A 142 7.72 -12.84 13.37
N GLN A 143 7.28 -11.59 13.36
CA GLN A 143 6.92 -10.87 14.58
C GLN A 143 5.64 -11.42 15.21
N ALA A 144 4.62 -11.78 14.41
CA ALA A 144 3.38 -12.35 14.91
C ALA A 144 3.62 -13.71 15.58
N GLU A 145 4.45 -14.57 14.99
CA GLU A 145 4.82 -15.85 15.55
C GLU A 145 5.62 -15.68 16.86
N ARG A 146 6.66 -14.83 16.85
CA ARG A 146 7.50 -14.53 18.02
C ARG A 146 6.69 -14.05 19.22
N HIS A 147 5.66 -13.26 18.98
CA HIS A 147 4.82 -12.65 20.01
C HIS A 147 3.43 -13.29 20.13
N ALA A 148 3.27 -14.52 19.63
CA ALA A 148 2.00 -15.24 19.66
C ALA A 148 1.41 -15.36 21.09
N ASP A 149 2.28 -15.47 22.09
CA ASP A 149 1.93 -15.64 23.50
C ASP A 149 2.30 -14.42 24.37
N THR A 150 2.70 -13.29 23.79
CA THR A 150 3.04 -12.07 24.54
C THR A 150 1.77 -11.32 24.93
N PRO A 151 1.33 -11.35 26.22
CA PRO A 151 0.06 -10.76 26.61
C PRO A 151 0.16 -9.26 26.77
N LEU A 152 -0.88 -8.54 26.33
CA LEU A 152 -1.09 -7.13 26.58
C LEU A 152 -2.58 -6.82 26.76
N ALA A 153 -2.90 -5.64 27.28
CA ALA A 153 -4.27 -5.20 27.40
C ALA A 153 -4.91 -5.02 26.01
N GLY A 154 -6.01 -5.71 25.74
CA GLY A 154 -6.91 -5.33 24.66
C GLY A 154 -7.41 -3.89 24.92
N ARG A 155 -7.65 -3.11 23.87
CA ARG A 155 -8.17 -1.74 24.01
C ARG A 155 -9.36 -1.57 23.10
N THR A 156 -10.54 -1.41 23.73
CA THR A 156 -11.79 -1.07 23.02
C THR A 156 -12.20 0.32 23.47
N TRP A 157 -12.55 1.19 22.53
CA TRP A 157 -12.84 2.60 22.82
C TRP A 157 -11.71 3.31 23.61
N LEU A 158 -10.47 2.90 23.36
CA LEU A 158 -9.24 3.35 24.05
C LEU A 158 -9.18 3.00 25.56
N GLN A 159 -10.12 2.19 26.05
CA GLN A 159 -10.12 1.66 27.41
C GLN A 159 -9.57 0.23 27.45
N HIS A 160 -8.94 -0.15 28.58
CA HIS A 160 -8.51 -1.52 28.78
C HIS A 160 -9.71 -2.48 28.74
N ALA A 161 -9.59 -3.51 27.92
CA ALA A 161 -10.49 -4.64 27.79
C ALA A 161 -9.75 -5.93 28.19
N THR A 162 -10.37 -7.08 27.92
CA THR A 162 -9.76 -8.38 28.17
C THR A 162 -8.38 -8.53 27.50
N PRO A 163 -7.49 -9.34 28.05
CA PRO A 163 -6.16 -9.58 27.49
C PRO A 163 -6.22 -10.11 26.06
N VAL A 164 -5.28 -9.66 25.24
CA VAL A 164 -4.97 -10.18 23.90
C VAL A 164 -3.46 -10.46 23.81
N THR A 165 -2.97 -10.95 22.66
CA THR A 165 -1.51 -11.04 22.44
C THR A 165 -1.04 -10.04 21.40
N LEU A 166 0.23 -9.63 21.51
CA LEU A 166 0.85 -8.77 20.49
C LEU A 166 0.87 -9.49 19.14
N GLY A 167 1.15 -10.80 19.12
CA GLY A 167 1.12 -11.61 17.91
C GLY A 167 -0.24 -11.56 17.22
N MET A 168 -1.35 -11.68 17.97
CA MET A 168 -2.69 -11.56 17.41
C MET A 168 -2.95 -10.16 16.77
N LYS A 169 -2.45 -9.10 17.40
CA LYS A 169 -2.54 -7.75 16.86
C LYS A 169 -1.80 -7.62 15.53
N LEU A 170 -0.58 -8.16 15.44
CA LEU A 170 0.23 -8.16 14.22
C LEU A 170 -0.35 -9.09 13.14
N ALA A 171 -0.87 -10.25 13.52
CA ALA A 171 -1.54 -11.18 12.63
C ALA A 171 -2.77 -10.56 11.93
N GLY A 172 -3.47 -9.63 12.61
CA GLY A 172 -4.57 -8.88 12.00
C GLY A 172 -4.12 -8.04 10.81
N LEU A 173 -2.95 -7.39 10.90
CA LEU A 173 -2.36 -6.65 9.77
C LEU A 173 -1.85 -7.63 8.70
N LEU A 174 -1.18 -8.74 9.09
CA LEU A 174 -0.71 -9.77 8.15
C LEU A 174 -1.86 -10.27 7.26
N GLY A 175 -3.01 -10.59 7.84
CA GLY A 175 -4.19 -11.01 7.09
C GLY A 175 -4.71 -9.93 6.13
N ALA A 176 -4.63 -8.64 6.50
CA ALA A 176 -4.97 -7.55 5.58
C ALA A 176 -4.01 -7.46 4.41
N LEU A 177 -2.68 -7.55 4.65
CA LEU A 177 -1.66 -7.51 3.60
C LEU A 177 -1.75 -8.73 2.67
N THR A 178 -2.05 -9.92 3.20
CA THR A 178 -2.28 -11.13 2.39
C THR A 178 -3.40 -10.88 1.38
N ARG A 179 -4.53 -10.31 1.82
CA ARG A 179 -5.64 -9.92 0.92
C ARG A 179 -5.26 -8.81 -0.07
N HIS A 180 -4.40 -7.86 0.31
CA HIS A 180 -3.94 -6.81 -0.63
C HIS A 180 -3.04 -7.39 -1.71
N ARG A 181 -2.11 -8.29 -1.36
CA ARG A 181 -1.27 -9.02 -2.32
C ARG A 181 -2.13 -9.83 -3.30
N GLN A 182 -3.16 -10.49 -2.80
CA GLN A 182 -4.10 -11.23 -3.65
C GLN A 182 -4.82 -10.29 -4.62
N ARG A 183 -5.34 -9.14 -4.15
CA ARG A 183 -5.98 -8.14 -5.03
C ARG A 183 -5.05 -7.64 -6.14
N LEU A 184 -3.79 -7.35 -5.83
CA LEU A 184 -2.82 -6.93 -6.84
C LEU A 184 -2.57 -8.02 -7.89
N ARG A 185 -2.46 -9.29 -7.48
CA ARG A 185 -2.35 -10.42 -8.41
C ARG A 185 -3.58 -10.54 -9.33
N GLU A 186 -4.77 -10.42 -8.76
CA GLU A 186 -6.03 -10.58 -9.49
C GLU A 186 -6.32 -9.41 -10.46
N LEU A 187 -5.94 -8.19 -10.10
CA LEU A 187 -6.13 -7.03 -10.97
C LEU A 187 -5.08 -6.92 -12.09
N ARG A 188 -3.89 -7.52 -11.91
CA ARG A 188 -2.76 -7.41 -12.84
C ARG A 188 -3.13 -7.60 -14.31
N PRO A 189 -3.86 -8.67 -14.73
CA PRO A 189 -4.24 -8.86 -16.13
C PRO A 189 -5.24 -7.81 -16.62
N ARG A 190 -5.99 -7.15 -15.76
CA ARG A 190 -6.90 -6.06 -16.13
C ARG A 190 -6.20 -4.71 -16.22
N LEU A 191 -5.09 -4.53 -15.47
CA LEU A 191 -4.29 -3.29 -15.45
C LEU A 191 -3.29 -3.24 -16.61
N LEU A 192 -2.57 -4.36 -16.86
CA LEU A 192 -1.47 -4.40 -17.83
C LEU A 192 -2.00 -4.69 -19.25
N VAL A 193 -2.69 -3.70 -19.80
CA VAL A 193 -3.43 -3.78 -21.05
C VAL A 193 -2.99 -2.66 -21.99
N LEU A 194 -2.76 -2.99 -23.26
CA LEU A 194 -2.41 -2.03 -24.30
C LEU A 194 -3.50 -0.97 -24.49
N GLN A 195 -3.12 0.29 -24.61
CA GLN A 195 -3.95 1.34 -25.20
C GLN A 195 -3.45 1.62 -26.60
N PHE A 196 -4.26 1.32 -27.61
CA PHE A 196 -3.96 1.64 -28.99
C PHE A 196 -5.26 1.76 -29.79
N GLY A 197 -5.59 2.95 -30.28
CA GLY A 197 -6.86 3.23 -30.94
C GLY A 197 -6.78 4.30 -32.02
N GLY A 198 -5.67 5.01 -32.13
CA GLY A 198 -5.52 6.12 -33.06
C GLY A 198 -6.40 7.32 -32.69
N ALA A 199 -6.73 8.13 -33.65
CA ALA A 199 -7.38 9.44 -33.48
C ALA A 199 -8.67 9.39 -32.65
N SER A 200 -9.52 8.40 -32.88
CA SER A 200 -10.86 8.28 -32.26
C SER A 200 -11.25 6.84 -31.88
N GLY A 201 -10.27 5.95 -31.69
CA GLY A 201 -10.53 4.57 -31.28
C GLY A 201 -10.75 3.57 -32.43
N THR A 202 -10.70 4.00 -33.67
CA THR A 202 -11.03 3.15 -34.83
C THR A 202 -9.81 2.59 -35.59
N LEU A 203 -8.61 3.10 -35.33
CA LEU A 203 -7.37 2.79 -36.06
C LEU A 203 -7.52 2.97 -37.60
N ALA A 204 -8.39 3.89 -38.03
CA ALA A 204 -8.75 4.05 -39.44
C ALA A 204 -7.53 4.29 -40.36
N ALA A 205 -6.47 4.94 -39.85
CA ALA A 205 -5.23 5.19 -40.59
C ALA A 205 -4.48 3.91 -41.01
N LEU A 206 -4.69 2.79 -40.31
CA LEU A 206 -4.05 1.50 -40.58
C LEU A 206 -4.91 0.54 -41.46
N GLY A 207 -6.16 0.90 -41.74
CA GLY A 207 -7.06 0.11 -42.57
C GLY A 207 -7.17 -1.34 -42.12
N GLU A 208 -7.00 -2.29 -43.04
CA GLU A 208 -7.08 -3.72 -42.77
C GLU A 208 -5.96 -4.23 -41.85
N GLN A 209 -4.84 -3.51 -41.73
CA GLN A 209 -3.73 -3.88 -40.86
C GLN A 209 -3.92 -3.43 -39.40
N ALA A 210 -4.99 -2.73 -39.07
CA ALA A 210 -5.23 -2.18 -37.73
C ALA A 210 -5.17 -3.25 -36.61
N LEU A 211 -5.95 -4.31 -36.71
CA LEU A 211 -5.98 -5.38 -35.72
C LEU A 211 -4.69 -6.24 -35.70
N PRO A 212 -4.10 -6.62 -36.86
CA PRO A 212 -2.78 -7.25 -36.89
C PRO A 212 -1.70 -6.42 -36.19
N VAL A 213 -1.64 -5.10 -36.44
CA VAL A 213 -0.67 -4.20 -35.75
C VAL A 213 -0.95 -4.17 -34.25
N ALA A 214 -2.21 -4.01 -33.83
CA ALA A 214 -2.56 -3.98 -32.41
C ALA A 214 -2.14 -5.25 -31.67
N ALA A 215 -2.35 -6.43 -32.29
CA ALA A 215 -1.95 -7.71 -31.73
C ALA A 215 -0.42 -7.82 -31.63
N ALA A 216 0.30 -7.45 -32.69
CA ALA A 216 1.76 -7.45 -32.70
C ALA A 216 2.35 -6.47 -31.67
N LEU A 217 1.75 -5.29 -31.52
CA LEU A 217 2.18 -4.26 -30.53
C LEU A 217 1.96 -4.74 -29.09
N ALA A 218 0.83 -5.39 -28.81
CA ALA A 218 0.58 -5.98 -27.50
C ALA A 218 1.65 -7.04 -27.14
N GLU A 219 2.01 -7.91 -28.07
CA GLU A 219 3.09 -8.89 -27.91
C GLU A 219 4.44 -8.22 -27.66
N GLU A 220 4.82 -7.20 -28.48
CA GLU A 220 6.08 -6.47 -28.35
C GLU A 220 6.23 -5.79 -26.97
N LEU A 221 5.14 -5.29 -26.43
CA LEU A 221 5.13 -4.64 -25.12
C LEU A 221 4.91 -5.62 -23.95
N GLY A 222 4.55 -6.86 -24.21
CA GLY A 222 4.17 -7.82 -23.18
C GLY A 222 2.94 -7.37 -22.39
N LEU A 223 1.95 -6.79 -23.09
CA LEU A 223 0.67 -6.32 -22.55
C LEU A 223 -0.48 -7.18 -23.11
N ALA A 224 -1.59 -7.24 -22.38
CA ALA A 224 -2.80 -7.86 -22.91
C ALA A 224 -3.41 -6.97 -24.02
N LEU A 225 -3.94 -7.61 -25.06
CA LEU A 225 -4.74 -6.90 -26.05
C LEU A 225 -6.16 -6.75 -25.50
N PRO A 226 -6.71 -5.52 -25.41
CA PRO A 226 -8.08 -5.30 -24.94
C PRO A 226 -9.10 -5.63 -26.05
N GLU A 227 -10.36 -5.77 -25.63
CA GLU A 227 -11.49 -5.98 -26.55
C GLU A 227 -11.73 -4.77 -27.45
N GLN A 228 -11.39 -3.59 -26.97
CA GLN A 228 -11.46 -2.30 -27.67
C GLN A 228 -10.55 -1.26 -27.00
N PRO A 229 -10.17 -0.18 -27.67
CA PRO A 229 -9.45 0.93 -27.06
C PRO A 229 -10.23 1.53 -25.87
N TRP A 230 -9.49 1.90 -24.82
CA TRP A 230 -10.07 2.33 -23.54
C TRP A 230 -9.74 3.80 -23.20
N HIS A 231 -9.62 4.67 -24.23
CA HIS A 231 -9.28 6.09 -24.07
C HIS A 231 -10.11 6.80 -22.99
N THR A 232 -11.41 6.49 -22.88
CA THR A 232 -12.34 7.11 -21.94
C THR A 232 -12.99 6.12 -20.96
N GLN A 233 -12.56 4.85 -20.96
CA GLN A 233 -12.96 3.82 -19.99
C GLN A 233 -11.82 3.60 -19.00
N ARG A 234 -11.86 4.32 -17.88
CA ARG A 234 -10.72 4.44 -16.95
C ARG A 234 -10.78 3.55 -15.71
N ASP A 235 -11.77 2.66 -15.65
CA ASP A 235 -12.03 1.75 -14.53
C ASP A 235 -10.80 0.92 -14.13
N ARG A 236 -9.96 0.49 -15.08
CA ARG A 236 -8.72 -0.28 -14.85
C ARG A 236 -7.74 0.46 -13.95
N LEU A 237 -7.55 1.77 -14.20
CA LEU A 237 -6.65 2.61 -13.41
C LEU A 237 -7.24 2.93 -12.03
N VAL A 238 -8.57 3.13 -11.98
CA VAL A 238 -9.28 3.43 -10.72
C VAL A 238 -9.39 2.19 -9.83
N GLU A 239 -9.53 0.98 -10.39
CA GLU A 239 -9.42 -0.27 -9.64
C GLU A 239 -8.07 -0.38 -8.93
N PHE A 240 -6.97 -0.15 -9.67
CA PHE A 240 -5.62 -0.15 -9.10
C PHE A 240 -5.45 0.89 -7.99
N ALA A 241 -5.87 2.14 -8.26
CA ALA A 241 -5.83 3.22 -7.28
C ALA A 241 -6.63 2.89 -6.01
N SER A 242 -7.79 2.23 -6.16
CA SER A 242 -8.62 1.79 -5.03
C SER A 242 -7.89 0.79 -4.15
N VAL A 243 -7.18 -0.17 -4.74
CA VAL A 243 -6.36 -1.12 -3.97
C VAL A 243 -5.23 -0.41 -3.24
N LEU A 244 -4.58 0.60 -3.85
CA LEU A 244 -3.56 1.42 -3.17
C LEU A 244 -4.16 2.19 -1.99
N GLY A 245 -5.37 2.72 -2.13
CA GLY A 245 -6.10 3.35 -1.02
C GLY A 245 -6.35 2.40 0.14
N LEU A 246 -6.74 1.14 -0.13
CA LEU A 246 -6.90 0.10 0.89
C LEU A 246 -5.58 -0.25 1.59
N VAL A 247 -4.48 -0.34 0.84
CA VAL A 247 -3.14 -0.55 1.41
C VAL A 247 -2.78 0.59 2.35
N ALA A 248 -2.92 1.84 1.89
CA ALA A 248 -2.64 3.03 2.70
C ALA A 248 -3.46 3.04 4.00
N GLY A 249 -4.76 2.72 3.92
CA GLY A 249 -5.65 2.63 5.09
C GLY A 249 -5.19 1.60 6.12
N SER A 250 -4.77 0.41 5.67
CA SER A 250 -4.24 -0.65 6.55
C SER A 250 -2.92 -0.22 7.22
N LEU A 251 -2.02 0.42 6.48
CA LEU A 251 -0.77 0.96 7.02
C LEU A 251 -1.02 2.10 8.02
N GLY A 252 -1.97 2.98 7.73
CA GLY A 252 -2.37 4.06 8.64
C GLY A 252 -2.94 3.55 9.97
N LYS A 253 -3.76 2.49 9.93
CA LYS A 253 -4.23 1.80 11.13
C LYS A 253 -3.06 1.28 11.96
N PHE A 254 -2.09 0.63 11.32
CA PHE A 254 -0.90 0.13 11.98
C PHE A 254 -0.07 1.26 12.61
N GLY A 255 0.20 2.33 11.86
CA GLY A 255 0.91 3.50 12.38
C GLY A 255 0.19 4.14 13.57
N ARG A 256 -1.15 4.19 13.54
CA ARG A 256 -1.95 4.67 14.67
C ARG A 256 -1.77 3.77 15.90
N ASP A 257 -1.86 2.46 15.76
CA ASP A 257 -1.69 1.52 16.87
C ASP A 257 -0.29 1.65 17.49
N VAL A 258 0.77 1.65 16.66
CA VAL A 258 2.14 1.81 17.15
C VAL A 258 2.31 3.13 17.90
N SER A 259 1.82 4.25 17.35
CA SER A 259 1.93 5.57 18.00
C SER A 259 1.22 5.61 19.36
N LEU A 260 0.06 4.96 19.50
CA LEU A 260 -0.67 4.84 20.76
C LEU A 260 0.06 3.94 21.77
N LEU A 261 0.66 2.84 21.32
CA LEU A 261 1.45 1.95 22.17
C LEU A 261 2.79 2.58 22.61
N MET A 262 3.31 3.57 21.85
CA MET A 262 4.50 4.35 22.20
C MET A 262 4.21 5.49 23.18
N GLN A 263 2.95 5.89 23.42
CA GLN A 263 2.64 6.95 24.38
C GLN A 263 3.30 6.69 25.72
N THR A 264 3.74 7.75 26.40
CA THR A 264 4.46 7.64 27.69
C THR A 264 3.71 6.79 28.71
N GLU A 265 2.39 6.92 28.75
CA GLU A 265 1.50 6.19 29.65
C GLU A 265 1.43 4.68 29.28
N ALA A 266 1.45 4.34 27.99
CA ALA A 266 1.47 2.96 27.51
C ALA A 266 2.89 2.38 27.53
N GLY A 267 3.80 2.87 26.69
CA GLY A 267 5.22 2.49 26.64
C GLY A 267 5.46 1.02 26.38
N GLU A 268 4.64 0.41 25.52
CA GLU A 268 4.62 -1.06 25.28
C GLU A 268 5.45 -1.47 24.08
N VAL A 269 5.58 -0.59 23.07
CA VAL A 269 6.46 -0.79 21.91
C VAL A 269 7.15 0.52 21.57
N PHE A 270 8.23 0.45 20.80
CA PHE A 270 8.93 1.64 20.31
C PHE A 270 9.44 1.39 18.88
N GLU A 271 9.39 2.44 18.05
CA GLU A 271 10.10 2.45 16.78
C GLU A 271 11.61 2.31 17.00
N PRO A 272 12.36 1.74 16.03
CA PRO A 272 13.80 1.54 16.19
C PRO A 272 14.51 2.86 16.50
N ALA A 273 15.43 2.81 17.46
CA ALA A 273 16.32 3.92 17.77
C ALA A 273 17.46 4.00 16.74
N GLY A 274 17.95 5.21 16.47
CA GLY A 274 19.09 5.44 15.57
C GLY A 274 19.57 6.88 15.63
N ALA A 275 20.81 7.11 15.22
CA ALA A 275 21.38 8.46 15.16
C ALA A 275 20.53 9.33 14.21
N GLY A 276 20.02 10.45 14.73
CA GLY A 276 19.17 11.38 13.97
C GLY A 276 17.73 10.94 13.74
N ARG A 277 17.31 9.75 14.19
CA ARG A 277 15.95 9.24 13.99
C ARG A 277 15.05 9.60 15.17
N GLY A 278 13.99 10.35 14.91
CA GLY A 278 12.93 10.65 15.89
C GLY A 278 13.39 11.47 17.11
N GLY A 279 14.59 12.00 17.10
CA GLY A 279 15.13 12.77 18.22
C GLY A 279 14.37 14.07 18.47
N SER A 280 14.45 14.55 19.71
CA SER A 280 13.96 15.87 20.08
C SER A 280 15.13 16.86 20.16
N SER A 281 14.95 18.06 19.63
CA SER A 281 15.93 19.14 19.73
C SER A 281 16.14 19.64 21.16
N THR A 282 15.17 19.40 22.06
CA THR A 282 15.17 19.94 23.43
C THR A 282 15.15 18.88 24.53
N MET A 283 14.65 17.68 24.25
CA MET A 283 14.48 16.59 25.22
C MET A 283 15.22 15.33 24.78
N PRO A 284 16.44 15.06 25.27
CA PRO A 284 17.28 13.96 24.78
C PRO A 284 16.67 12.55 24.89
N HIS A 285 15.76 12.35 25.84
CA HIS A 285 15.10 11.08 26.10
C HIS A 285 13.84 10.85 25.22
N LYS A 286 13.35 11.89 24.53
CA LYS A 286 12.12 11.81 23.75
C LYS A 286 12.38 11.08 22.41
N ARG A 287 11.61 10.05 22.16
CA ARG A 287 11.62 9.27 20.91
C ARG A 287 10.30 9.51 20.17
N ASN A 288 10.36 10.19 19.02
CA ASN A 288 9.17 10.49 18.23
C ASN A 288 8.86 9.33 17.27
N PRO A 289 7.58 8.93 17.08
CA PRO A 289 7.16 7.88 16.16
C PRO A 289 7.12 8.42 14.71
N VAL A 290 8.30 8.60 14.11
CA VAL A 290 8.44 9.27 12.80
C VAL A 290 7.93 8.42 11.63
N SER A 291 8.09 7.10 11.70
CA SER A 291 7.53 6.20 10.69
C SER A 291 6.01 6.13 10.80
N SER A 292 5.48 6.02 12.01
CA SER A 292 4.02 6.05 12.25
C SER A 292 3.40 7.35 11.72
N ALA A 293 4.10 8.48 11.84
CA ALA A 293 3.65 9.76 11.28
C ALA A 293 3.49 9.69 9.75
N VAL A 294 4.44 9.08 9.04
CA VAL A 294 4.33 8.87 7.58
C VAL A 294 3.16 7.97 7.23
N LEU A 295 2.98 6.85 7.95
CA LEU A 295 1.89 5.91 7.70
C LEU A 295 0.51 6.57 7.86
N ILE A 296 0.34 7.36 8.94
CA ILE A 296 -0.89 8.09 9.23
C ILE A 296 -1.13 9.18 8.17
N ALA A 297 -0.09 9.94 7.79
CA ALA A 297 -0.20 10.97 6.77
C ALA A 297 -0.55 10.38 5.40
N ALA A 298 0.07 9.25 5.01
CA ALA A 298 -0.26 8.55 3.77
C ALA A 298 -1.72 8.08 3.75
N ALA A 299 -2.20 7.47 4.83
CA ALA A 299 -3.59 7.04 4.98
C ALA A 299 -4.59 8.21 4.95
N THR A 300 -4.17 9.40 5.37
CA THR A 300 -4.99 10.62 5.33
C THR A 300 -5.06 11.22 3.93
N ARG A 301 -3.95 11.19 3.16
CA ARG A 301 -3.86 11.77 1.81
C ARG A 301 -4.43 10.86 0.71
N ALA A 302 -4.16 9.55 0.79
CA ALA A 302 -4.54 8.59 -0.24
C ALA A 302 -6.04 8.62 -0.62
N PRO A 303 -7.01 8.72 0.30
CA PRO A 303 -8.43 8.81 -0.06
C PRO A 303 -8.77 9.98 -0.96
N GLY A 304 -8.13 11.15 -0.78
CA GLY A 304 -8.32 12.31 -1.64
C GLY A 304 -7.84 12.05 -3.07
N LEU A 305 -6.68 11.41 -3.24
CA LEU A 305 -6.13 11.04 -4.55
C LEU A 305 -7.03 9.99 -5.24
N VAL A 306 -7.48 8.98 -4.52
CA VAL A 306 -8.42 7.97 -5.04
C VAL A 306 -9.75 8.62 -5.45
N SER A 307 -10.28 9.53 -4.64
CA SER A 307 -11.50 10.29 -4.95
C SER A 307 -11.35 11.13 -6.21
N THR A 308 -10.19 11.76 -6.43
CA THR A 308 -9.90 12.50 -7.66
C THR A 308 -9.98 11.59 -8.90
N LEU A 309 -9.42 10.38 -8.81
CA LEU A 309 -9.47 9.42 -9.91
C LEU A 309 -10.89 8.90 -10.18
N PHE A 310 -11.70 8.67 -9.13
CA PHE A 310 -13.12 8.37 -9.31
C PHE A 310 -13.89 9.53 -9.99
N ALA A 311 -13.62 10.75 -9.56
CA ALA A 311 -14.24 11.93 -10.16
C ALA A 311 -13.81 12.15 -11.62
N ALA A 312 -12.64 11.64 -12.00
CA ALA A 312 -12.11 11.69 -13.35
C ALA A 312 -12.61 10.57 -14.28
N MET A 313 -13.37 9.57 -13.78
CA MET A 313 -13.88 8.46 -14.61
C MET A 313 -14.91 8.85 -15.67
N PRO A 314 -15.88 9.77 -15.43
CA PRO A 314 -16.93 10.06 -16.42
C PRO A 314 -16.40 10.93 -17.56
N GLN A 315 -15.50 10.36 -18.35
CA GLN A 315 -14.84 11.00 -19.46
C GLN A 315 -15.76 11.09 -20.71
N GLU A 316 -15.73 12.24 -21.37
CA GLU A 316 -16.61 12.53 -22.48
C GLU A 316 -16.14 11.90 -23.79
N HIS A 317 -17.07 11.34 -24.53
CA HIS A 317 -16.89 10.86 -25.91
C HIS A 317 -15.65 9.93 -26.06
N GLU A 318 -14.86 10.14 -27.11
CA GLU A 318 -13.70 9.34 -27.47
C GLU A 318 -12.38 9.87 -26.85
N ARG A 319 -12.39 11.11 -26.32
CA ARG A 319 -11.27 11.71 -25.56
C ARG A 319 -11.76 12.85 -24.69
N SER A 320 -11.40 12.79 -23.40
CA SER A 320 -11.86 13.74 -22.40
C SER A 320 -11.09 15.04 -22.39
N LEU A 321 -11.80 16.13 -22.08
CA LEU A 321 -11.24 17.44 -21.82
C LEU A 321 -11.12 17.66 -20.29
N GLY A 322 -9.91 17.66 -19.78
CA GLY A 322 -9.64 17.96 -18.37
C GLY A 322 -9.60 16.73 -17.45
N LEU A 323 -10.57 15.81 -17.55
CA LEU A 323 -10.62 14.64 -16.65
C LEU A 323 -9.46 13.68 -16.89
N TRP A 324 -9.06 13.42 -18.14
CA TRP A 324 -7.85 12.67 -18.45
C TRP A 324 -6.59 13.34 -17.88
N HIS A 325 -6.49 14.67 -17.95
CA HIS A 325 -5.35 15.44 -17.40
C HIS A 325 -5.24 15.30 -15.87
N ALA A 326 -6.38 15.18 -15.17
CA ALA A 326 -6.39 15.01 -13.71
C ALA A 326 -5.71 13.73 -13.24
N GLU A 327 -5.60 12.71 -14.09
CA GLU A 327 -4.93 11.45 -13.78
C GLU A 327 -3.39 11.56 -13.78
N TRP A 328 -2.82 12.47 -14.60
CA TRP A 328 -1.39 12.48 -14.95
C TRP A 328 -0.45 12.66 -13.77
N GLU A 329 -0.87 13.42 -12.76
CA GLU A 329 -0.13 13.61 -11.52
C GLU A 329 -0.70 12.77 -10.36
N THR A 330 -2.03 12.60 -10.34
CA THR A 330 -2.73 11.97 -9.21
C THR A 330 -2.34 10.50 -9.01
N LEU A 331 -2.30 9.71 -10.08
CA LEU A 331 -1.97 8.28 -9.99
C LEU A 331 -0.49 8.04 -9.66
N PRO A 332 0.48 8.73 -10.29
CA PRO A 332 1.89 8.69 -9.87
C PRO A 332 2.12 9.11 -8.41
N GLU A 333 1.46 10.18 -7.96
CA GLU A 333 1.55 10.64 -6.57
C GLU A 333 1.07 9.57 -5.60
N LEU A 334 -0.07 8.94 -5.89
CA LEU A 334 -0.60 7.86 -5.06
C LEU A 334 0.37 6.66 -4.98
N CYS A 335 0.96 6.25 -6.10
CA CYS A 335 1.96 5.18 -6.14
C CYS A 335 3.19 5.52 -5.28
N CYS A 336 3.73 6.73 -5.43
CA CYS A 336 4.88 7.19 -4.66
C CYS A 336 4.58 7.25 -3.16
N LEU A 337 3.42 7.77 -2.78
CA LEU A 337 2.98 7.89 -1.40
C LEU A 337 2.84 6.52 -0.72
N VAL A 338 2.20 5.56 -1.38
CA VAL A 338 1.99 4.20 -0.83
C VAL A 338 3.31 3.43 -0.75
N SER A 339 4.18 3.53 -1.76
CA SER A 339 5.50 2.90 -1.73
C SER A 339 6.36 3.46 -0.59
N GLY A 340 6.35 4.78 -0.35
CA GLY A 340 7.04 5.38 0.78
C GLY A 340 6.51 4.87 2.13
N ALA A 341 5.19 4.77 2.27
CA ALA A 341 4.57 4.22 3.47
C ALA A 341 4.96 2.75 3.71
N LEU A 342 5.01 1.92 2.66
CA LEU A 342 5.47 0.53 2.76
C LEU A 342 6.91 0.44 3.26
N GLN A 343 7.83 1.23 2.71
CA GLN A 343 9.24 1.27 3.16
C GLN A 343 9.36 1.69 4.62
N GLN A 344 8.57 2.68 5.06
CA GLN A 344 8.53 3.09 6.46
C GLN A 344 7.97 2.00 7.38
N ALA A 345 6.96 1.26 6.95
CA ALA A 345 6.38 0.16 7.71
C ALA A 345 7.34 -1.01 7.85
N ILE A 346 8.07 -1.37 6.78
CA ILE A 346 9.12 -2.40 6.79
C ILE A 346 10.19 -2.02 7.81
N GLY A 347 10.80 -0.84 7.68
CA GLY A 347 11.86 -0.40 8.58
C GLY A 347 11.41 -0.24 10.03
N LEU A 348 10.14 0.12 10.27
CA LEU A 348 9.55 0.16 11.60
C LEU A 348 9.49 -1.25 12.22
N LEU A 349 8.97 -2.23 11.48
CA LEU A 349 8.75 -3.59 11.98
C LEU A 349 10.04 -4.40 12.12
N GLU A 350 11.00 -4.22 11.22
CA GLU A 350 12.32 -4.87 11.32
C GLU A 350 13.06 -4.47 12.58
N GLY A 351 12.88 -3.23 13.05
CA GLY A 351 13.52 -2.70 14.24
C GLY A 351 12.56 -2.46 15.41
N LEU A 352 11.36 -3.05 15.41
CA LEU A 352 10.39 -2.84 16.47
C LEU A 352 10.90 -3.33 17.82
N GLU A 353 10.99 -2.43 18.79
CA GLU A 353 11.34 -2.75 20.16
C GLU A 353 10.04 -3.03 20.95
N VAL A 354 10.03 -4.17 21.67
CA VAL A 354 8.86 -4.64 22.45
C VAL A 354 9.21 -4.73 23.92
N ASP A 355 8.49 -4.03 24.78
CA ASP A 355 8.59 -4.16 26.25
C ASP A 355 7.46 -5.06 26.78
N ALA A 356 7.67 -6.37 26.72
CA ALA A 356 6.72 -7.36 27.22
C ALA A 356 6.47 -7.23 28.74
N GLN A 357 7.45 -6.72 29.52
CA GLN A 357 7.26 -6.49 30.95
C GLN A 357 6.33 -5.31 31.20
N ARG A 358 6.46 -4.24 30.39
CA ARG A 358 5.54 -3.10 30.43
C ARG A 358 4.13 -3.50 30.04
N MET A 359 3.98 -4.31 29.00
CA MET A 359 2.68 -4.88 28.59
C MET A 359 2.01 -5.61 29.76
N ARG A 360 2.77 -6.46 30.45
CA ARG A 360 2.26 -7.20 31.63
C ARG A 360 1.92 -6.27 32.79
N ARG A 361 2.74 -5.26 33.09
CA ARG A 361 2.45 -4.24 34.12
C ARG A 361 1.17 -3.47 33.79
N ASN A 362 0.98 -3.09 32.53
CA ASN A 362 -0.20 -2.35 32.10
C ASN A 362 -1.51 -3.14 32.28
N LEU A 363 -1.48 -4.47 32.10
CA LEU A 363 -2.63 -5.33 32.43
C LEU A 363 -3.08 -5.21 33.89
N GLY A 364 -2.17 -4.91 34.82
CA GLY A 364 -2.45 -4.68 36.23
C GLY A 364 -3.03 -3.29 36.57
N LEU A 365 -3.01 -2.32 35.65
CA LEU A 365 -3.45 -0.93 35.93
C LEU A 365 -4.92 -0.81 36.38
N THR A 366 -5.73 -1.79 36.06
CA THR A 366 -7.14 -1.85 36.47
C THR A 366 -7.37 -2.68 37.70
N HIS A 367 -6.30 -3.04 38.46
CA HIS A 367 -6.39 -3.83 39.67
C HIS A 367 -7.16 -5.17 39.50
N GLY A 368 -6.97 -5.83 38.34
CA GLY A 368 -7.62 -7.11 38.00
C GLY A 368 -9.03 -6.99 37.40
N LEU A 369 -9.60 -5.80 37.30
CA LEU A 369 -10.98 -5.61 36.78
C LEU A 369 -11.15 -6.10 35.33
N VAL A 370 -10.11 -6.07 34.49
CA VAL A 370 -10.18 -6.58 33.10
C VAL A 370 -10.42 -8.09 33.03
N LEU A 371 -10.27 -8.81 34.14
CA LEU A 371 -10.49 -10.26 34.26
C LEU A 371 -11.77 -10.62 35.03
N ALA A 372 -12.58 -9.64 35.43
CA ALA A 372 -13.84 -9.86 36.12
C ALA A 372 -14.80 -10.79 35.35
N GLU A 373 -14.76 -10.74 34.00
CA GLU A 373 -15.54 -11.65 33.14
C GLU A 373 -15.16 -13.13 33.37
N ALA A 374 -13.86 -13.44 33.48
CA ALA A 374 -13.39 -14.81 33.74
C ALA A 374 -13.98 -15.37 35.04
N VAL A 375 -13.98 -14.55 36.11
CA VAL A 375 -14.59 -14.91 37.41
C VAL A 375 -16.09 -15.06 37.30
N SER A 376 -16.76 -14.13 36.61
CA SER A 376 -18.22 -14.19 36.39
C SER A 376 -18.66 -15.45 35.67
N ILE A 377 -17.92 -15.85 34.61
CA ILE A 377 -18.18 -17.09 33.85
C ILE A 377 -17.99 -18.34 34.71
N ALA A 378 -16.91 -18.38 35.51
CA ALA A 378 -16.63 -19.50 36.41
C ALA A 378 -17.74 -19.66 37.48
N LEU A 379 -18.13 -18.57 38.11
CA LEU A 379 -19.23 -18.54 39.08
C LEU A 379 -20.58 -18.89 38.45
N ALA A 380 -20.85 -18.41 37.21
CA ALA A 380 -22.12 -18.67 36.54
C ALA A 380 -22.42 -20.16 36.36
N ARG A 381 -21.39 -21.00 36.23
CA ARG A 381 -21.51 -22.47 36.16
C ARG A 381 -21.96 -23.10 37.47
N ARG A 382 -21.83 -22.41 38.60
CA ARG A 382 -22.08 -22.91 39.94
C ARG A 382 -23.36 -22.32 40.56
N ILE A 383 -23.56 -21.01 40.41
CA ILE A 383 -24.66 -20.27 41.04
C ILE A 383 -25.66 -19.63 40.05
N GLY A 384 -25.47 -19.90 38.76
CA GLY A 384 -26.29 -19.29 37.70
C GLY A 384 -25.80 -17.92 37.26
N ARG A 385 -26.14 -17.55 35.99
CA ARG A 385 -25.57 -16.40 35.30
C ARG A 385 -25.87 -15.05 35.98
N GLU A 386 -27.13 -14.84 36.35
CA GLU A 386 -27.59 -13.56 36.91
C GLU A 386 -27.00 -13.31 38.31
N ALA A 387 -27.01 -14.33 39.16
CA ALA A 387 -26.45 -14.26 40.51
C ALA A 387 -24.93 -14.05 40.48
N ALA A 388 -24.19 -14.71 39.57
CA ALA A 388 -22.77 -14.55 39.37
C ALA A 388 -22.44 -13.14 38.88
N HIS A 389 -23.14 -12.63 37.85
CA HIS A 389 -22.92 -11.31 37.32
C HIS A 389 -23.11 -10.23 38.40
N HIS A 390 -24.21 -10.28 39.13
CA HIS A 390 -24.53 -9.31 40.21
C HIS A 390 -23.49 -9.35 41.33
N LEU A 391 -23.05 -10.54 41.72
CA LEU A 391 -22.04 -10.72 42.75
C LEU A 391 -20.67 -10.14 42.33
N VAL A 392 -20.23 -10.45 41.11
CA VAL A 392 -18.94 -9.92 40.58
C VAL A 392 -19.02 -8.41 40.37
N GLU A 393 -20.14 -7.87 39.89
CA GLU A 393 -20.36 -6.44 39.76
C GLU A 393 -20.21 -5.70 41.09
N GLN A 394 -20.81 -6.24 42.17
CA GLN A 394 -20.68 -5.69 43.51
C GLN A 394 -19.23 -5.69 43.99
N CYS A 395 -18.48 -6.78 43.75
CA CYS A 395 -17.06 -6.89 44.08
C CYS A 395 -16.22 -5.88 43.28
N CYS A 396 -16.48 -5.72 41.99
CA CYS A 396 -15.81 -4.74 41.12
C CYS A 396 -16.04 -3.32 41.63
N ARG A 397 -17.28 -2.96 42.00
CA ARG A 397 -17.61 -1.63 42.56
C ARG A 397 -16.85 -1.39 43.83
N ARG A 398 -16.82 -2.33 44.79
CA ARG A 398 -16.03 -2.26 46.00
C ARG A 398 -14.53 -2.06 45.74
N ALA A 399 -13.99 -2.86 44.76
CA ALA A 399 -12.58 -2.75 44.38
C ALA A 399 -12.20 -1.34 43.88
N VAL A 400 -13.07 -0.74 43.04
CA VAL A 400 -12.90 0.64 42.54
C VAL A 400 -12.99 1.67 43.67
N GLU A 401 -14.05 1.63 44.48
CA GLU A 401 -14.29 2.57 45.57
C GLU A 401 -13.16 2.56 46.63
N GLN A 402 -12.67 1.33 46.94
CA GLN A 402 -11.61 1.14 47.93
C GLN A 402 -10.20 1.22 47.37
N ARG A 403 -10.04 1.33 46.05
CA ARG A 403 -8.75 1.28 45.32
C ARG A 403 -7.93 0.03 45.68
N ARG A 404 -8.60 -1.12 45.64
CA ARG A 404 -8.02 -2.43 45.99
C ARG A 404 -8.00 -3.38 44.82
N GLU A 405 -7.10 -4.36 44.91
CA GLU A 405 -7.08 -5.47 43.95
C GLU A 405 -8.40 -6.25 44.00
N LEU A 406 -9.00 -6.53 42.84
CA LEU A 406 -10.24 -7.31 42.72
C LEU A 406 -10.07 -8.70 43.37
N ARG A 407 -8.88 -9.29 43.26
CA ARG A 407 -8.51 -10.57 43.87
C ARG A 407 -8.77 -10.56 45.38
N ALA A 408 -8.33 -9.51 46.08
CA ALA A 408 -8.51 -9.38 47.51
C ALA A 408 -9.99 -9.25 47.89
N VAL A 409 -10.72 -8.40 47.17
CA VAL A 409 -12.16 -8.18 47.41
C VAL A 409 -12.97 -9.46 47.16
N LEU A 410 -12.66 -10.20 46.10
CA LEU A 410 -13.31 -11.51 45.80
C LEU A 410 -13.01 -12.55 46.88
N GLY A 411 -11.78 -12.58 47.42
CA GLY A 411 -11.40 -13.52 48.46
C GLY A 411 -12.07 -13.27 49.80
N GLU A 412 -12.45 -12.03 50.09
CA GLU A 412 -13.19 -11.65 51.31
C GLU A 412 -14.70 -11.87 51.18
N GLU A 413 -15.21 -12.06 49.98
CA GLU A 413 -16.64 -12.25 49.73
C GLU A 413 -17.01 -13.72 49.99
N ALA A 414 -17.75 -13.97 51.09
CA ALA A 414 -18.11 -15.32 51.54
C ALA A 414 -18.79 -16.16 50.48
N ARG A 415 -19.68 -15.55 49.64
CA ARG A 415 -20.36 -16.23 48.56
C ARG A 415 -19.41 -16.63 47.42
N VAL A 416 -18.34 -15.89 47.18
CA VAL A 416 -17.32 -16.23 46.20
C VAL A 416 -16.42 -17.34 46.75
N SER A 417 -15.94 -17.19 48.00
CA SER A 417 -15.03 -18.16 48.65
C SER A 417 -15.71 -19.52 48.90
N ALA A 418 -17.03 -19.58 49.01
CA ALA A 418 -17.77 -20.82 49.09
C ALA A 418 -17.75 -21.61 47.77
N GLU A 419 -17.60 -20.95 46.65
CA GLU A 419 -17.67 -21.54 45.31
C GLU A 419 -16.29 -21.67 44.62
N LEU A 420 -15.38 -20.74 44.86
CA LEU A 420 -14.06 -20.69 44.21
C LEU A 420 -12.96 -20.69 45.27
N SER A 421 -11.99 -21.61 45.14
CA SER A 421 -10.80 -21.63 45.98
C SER A 421 -9.87 -20.44 45.69
N GLY A 422 -8.92 -20.19 46.61
CA GLY A 422 -7.89 -19.16 46.38
C GLY A 422 -7.08 -19.42 45.11
N ASP A 423 -6.67 -20.65 44.89
CA ASP A 423 -5.90 -21.04 43.68
C ASP A 423 -6.70 -20.90 42.39
N GLU A 424 -8.03 -21.20 42.44
CA GLU A 424 -8.90 -20.96 41.29
C GLU A 424 -9.04 -19.47 40.97
N LEU A 425 -9.19 -18.61 41.99
CA LEU A 425 -9.21 -17.17 41.81
C LEU A 425 -7.89 -16.62 41.25
N ASP A 426 -6.74 -17.12 41.75
CA ASP A 426 -5.42 -16.71 41.24
C ASP A 426 -5.26 -17.09 39.76
N ARG A 427 -5.70 -18.27 39.37
CA ARG A 427 -5.69 -18.72 37.98
C ARG A 427 -6.64 -17.91 37.08
N LEU A 428 -7.85 -17.62 37.54
CA LEU A 428 -8.86 -16.86 36.78
C LEU A 428 -8.43 -15.40 36.58
N LEU A 429 -7.63 -14.86 37.50
CA LEU A 429 -7.14 -13.50 37.50
C LEU A 429 -5.69 -13.38 36.96
N ASP A 430 -5.11 -14.46 36.41
CA ASP A 430 -3.89 -14.38 35.63
C ASP A 430 -4.22 -14.14 34.16
N PRO A 431 -3.77 -13.00 33.56
CA PRO A 431 -4.01 -12.68 32.16
C PRO A 431 -3.55 -13.77 31.19
N ALA A 432 -2.52 -14.55 31.54
CA ALA A 432 -2.01 -15.63 30.68
C ALA A 432 -3.01 -16.77 30.48
N HIS A 433 -3.98 -16.91 31.39
CA HIS A 433 -5.03 -17.93 31.31
C HIS A 433 -6.34 -17.44 30.66
N TYR A 434 -6.38 -16.17 30.19
CA TYR A 434 -7.58 -15.59 29.58
C TYR A 434 -7.31 -14.97 28.20
N LEU A 435 -6.47 -15.65 27.40
CA LEU A 435 -6.12 -15.22 26.03
C LEU A 435 -7.02 -15.85 24.95
N GLY A 436 -7.93 -16.71 25.33
CA GLY A 436 -8.87 -17.37 24.41
C GLY A 436 -8.16 -18.09 23.27
N GLN A 437 -8.55 -17.76 22.04
CA GLN A 437 -8.02 -18.35 20.81
C GLN A 437 -6.95 -17.44 20.14
N ALA A 438 -6.29 -16.54 20.87
CA ALA A 438 -5.34 -15.59 20.28
C ALA A 438 -4.24 -16.31 19.47
N ARG A 439 -3.64 -17.40 20.00
CA ARG A 439 -2.64 -18.20 19.29
C ARG A 439 -3.20 -18.83 18.00
N ALA A 440 -4.39 -19.42 18.06
CA ALA A 440 -5.02 -20.05 16.90
C ALA A 440 -5.30 -19.04 15.77
N TRP A 441 -5.65 -17.80 16.10
CA TRP A 441 -5.77 -16.72 15.11
C TRP A 441 -4.44 -16.34 14.47
N VAL A 442 -3.35 -16.33 15.23
CA VAL A 442 -2.00 -16.15 14.68
C VAL A 442 -1.66 -17.27 13.70
N GLU A 443 -1.81 -18.52 14.10
CA GLU A 443 -1.53 -19.70 13.28
C GLU A 443 -2.32 -19.71 11.98
N ARG A 444 -3.61 -19.32 12.02
CA ARG A 444 -4.45 -19.19 10.81
C ARG A 444 -3.95 -18.11 9.86
N ALA A 445 -3.56 -16.94 10.38
CA ALA A 445 -3.05 -15.86 9.55
C ALA A 445 -1.71 -16.23 8.91
N LEU A 446 -0.84 -16.93 9.63
CA LEU A 446 0.42 -17.48 9.11
C LEU A 446 0.15 -18.51 8.01
N ALA A 447 -0.79 -19.43 8.22
CA ALA A 447 -1.16 -20.43 7.22
C ALA A 447 -1.68 -19.80 5.92
N GLU A 448 -2.54 -18.78 5.99
CA GLU A 448 -3.04 -18.05 4.81
C GLU A 448 -1.90 -17.30 4.08
N HIS A 449 -0.99 -16.67 4.85
CA HIS A 449 0.18 -16.00 4.29
C HIS A 449 1.07 -16.97 3.51
N HIS A 450 1.40 -18.13 4.11
CA HIS A 450 2.22 -19.17 3.47
C HIS A 450 1.52 -19.80 2.26
N ALA A 451 0.20 -20.04 2.33
CA ALA A 451 -0.57 -20.61 1.23
C ALA A 451 -0.60 -19.70 -0.01
N LEU A 452 -0.60 -18.37 0.18
CA LEU A 452 -0.52 -17.44 -0.95
C LEU A 452 0.82 -17.52 -1.67
N GLY A 453 1.90 -17.91 -0.98
CA GLY A 453 3.23 -18.09 -1.52
C GLY A 453 3.83 -16.80 -2.11
N PHE A 454 5.09 -16.89 -2.54
CA PHE A 454 5.72 -15.92 -3.41
C PHE A 454 5.73 -16.49 -4.83
N ALA A 455 5.02 -15.87 -5.75
CA ALA A 455 5.20 -16.10 -7.17
C ALA A 455 5.91 -14.86 -7.74
N PRO A 456 7.25 -14.89 -7.93
CA PRO A 456 7.91 -13.84 -8.67
C PRO A 456 7.35 -13.91 -10.09
N HIS A 457 6.73 -12.83 -10.56
CA HIS A 457 6.39 -12.71 -11.96
C HIS A 457 7.67 -12.41 -12.74
N PRO A 458 7.90 -13.03 -13.90
CA PRO A 458 8.97 -12.61 -14.78
C PRO A 458 8.82 -11.13 -15.09
N ALA A 459 9.95 -10.43 -15.06
CA ALA A 459 10.07 -8.99 -15.27
C ALA A 459 9.56 -8.57 -16.65
#